data_752b425f9f1c5370da89c78b54c2c02e
#
_entry.id   752b425f9f1c5370da89c78b54c2c02e
#
_cell.length_a   1.000
_cell.length_b   1.000
_cell.length_c   1.000
_cell.angle_alpha   90.00
_cell.angle_beta   90.00
_cell.angle_gamma   90.00
#
_symmetry.space_group_name_H-M   'P 1'
#
loop_
_entity.id
_entity.type
_entity.pdbx_description
1 polymer ?
#
loop_
_entity_poly.entity_id
_entity_poly.type
_entity_poly.pdbx_seq_one_letter_code
_entity_poly.pdbx_strand_id
1 'polypeptide(L)'
;MNKHLLFLLFLLSCSMGATAQSDFARGADISWCTEMEADGRMFYNASGDPVDIFALMKESGMTAIRLRVWVNPARYGYGAWCDSADVVHKAIRAHEQGFDLMLDFHYSDFFADQGRQNTPLDWQGYTPEQLDQAITAHTRNILLALKDEGITPRWVQVGNETNSGMVFPTGAIDWNKSGAARFEAYVARSNAGYRAVKDVFPQAQVIIHLGGAEMAQWFFPDFQAAGGEFDIIGISHYPTAEEWNSTALGATHSNVNAAQWVAEAAATFGVPVMICETGFQVAQPGLAKTVITDLFNRMTAIPQCAGIFYWEPQTDGLWRPAYYAHLGWNAYDKGAFSDTGQPTAALAPFATPDVPTANYQLSTVNHQLSIIRCGQLYILRNGEIYTAQGARVE
;
A
#
# COMPACT_ATOMS: atom_id res chain seq x y z
N MET A 1 61.84 16.17 -31.66
CA MET A 1 60.48 15.84 -32.09
C MET A 1 59.77 15.17 -30.90
N ASN A 2 59.11 15.99 -30.09
CA ASN A 2 58.43 15.52 -28.86
C ASN A 2 56.97 15.25 -29.18
N LYS A 3 56.51 14.03 -28.97
CA LYS A 3 55.09 13.66 -29.01
C LYS A 3 54.54 13.66 -27.59
N HIS A 4 53.78 14.71 -27.26
CA HIS A 4 52.97 14.75 -26.06
C HIS A 4 51.71 13.92 -26.27
N LEU A 5 51.59 12.81 -25.53
CA LEU A 5 50.44 11.98 -25.45
C LEU A 5 49.51 12.57 -24.36
N LEU A 6 48.40 13.18 -24.77
CA LEU A 6 47.37 13.69 -23.87
C LEU A 6 46.51 12.48 -23.42
N PHE A 7 46.61 12.10 -22.14
CA PHE A 7 45.68 11.15 -21.50
C PHE A 7 44.48 11.95 -21.01
N LEU A 8 43.34 11.82 -21.70
CA LEU A 8 42.05 12.32 -21.23
C LEU A 8 41.47 11.29 -20.23
N LEU A 9 41.60 11.57 -18.93
CA LEU A 9 40.85 10.85 -17.90
C LEU A 9 39.39 11.30 -17.95
N PHE A 10 38.52 10.45 -18.48
CA PHE A 10 37.08 10.56 -18.28
C PHE A 10 36.77 10.11 -16.85
N LEU A 11 36.64 11.06 -15.93
CA LEU A 11 36.02 10.84 -14.64
C LEU A 11 34.49 10.68 -14.87
N LEU A 12 34.03 9.43 -15.00
CA LEU A 12 32.62 9.12 -14.80
C LEU A 12 32.29 9.35 -13.32
N SER A 13 31.88 10.57 -13.00
CA SER A 13 31.17 10.81 -11.72
C SER A 13 29.84 10.12 -11.78
N CYS A 14 29.75 8.87 -11.29
CA CYS A 14 28.49 8.31 -10.82
C CYS A 14 28.04 9.18 -9.65
N SER A 15 27.26 10.22 -9.95
CA SER A 15 26.40 10.82 -8.95
C SER A 15 25.33 9.76 -8.61
N MET A 16 25.64 8.89 -7.67
CA MET A 16 24.57 8.24 -6.89
C MET A 16 23.89 9.38 -6.14
N GLY A 17 22.91 9.99 -6.79
CA GLY A 17 21.97 10.83 -6.10
C GLY A 17 21.32 9.95 -5.04
N ALA A 18 21.63 10.20 -3.78
CA ALA A 18 20.77 9.80 -2.68
C ALA A 18 19.45 10.52 -2.95
N THR A 19 18.56 9.86 -3.70
CA THR A 19 17.15 10.27 -3.78
C THR A 19 16.62 10.10 -2.36
N ALA A 20 16.43 11.23 -1.72
CA ALA A 20 15.82 11.32 -0.42
C ALA A 20 14.52 10.52 -0.45
N GLN A 21 14.19 9.95 0.67
CA GLN A 21 12.93 9.30 1.07
C GLN A 21 11.65 10.16 0.81
N SER A 22 11.69 11.10 -0.14
CA SER A 22 10.58 11.93 -0.61
C SER A 22 9.49 11.13 -1.34
N ASP A 23 9.78 9.89 -1.73
CA ASP A 23 8.88 9.03 -2.49
C ASP A 23 8.16 7.96 -1.65
N PHE A 24 8.44 7.84 -0.35
CA PHE A 24 7.74 6.90 0.52
C PHE A 24 6.30 7.36 0.75
N ALA A 25 5.31 6.60 0.27
CA ALA A 25 3.90 6.92 0.40
C ALA A 25 3.42 6.72 1.85
N ARG A 26 2.80 7.75 2.40
CA ARG A 26 2.00 7.69 3.62
C ARG A 26 0.55 7.76 3.21
N GLY A 27 -0.10 6.61 3.09
CA GLY A 27 -1.43 6.52 2.47
C GLY A 27 -2.55 6.19 3.43
N ALA A 28 -3.76 6.48 2.98
CA ALA A 28 -5.00 5.99 3.57
C ALA A 28 -5.87 5.38 2.48
N ASP A 29 -6.49 4.24 2.75
CA ASP A 29 -7.68 3.80 2.02
C ASP A 29 -8.90 4.36 2.75
N ILE A 30 -9.64 5.26 2.10
CA ILE A 30 -10.85 5.88 2.65
C ILE A 30 -12.06 5.59 1.77
N SER A 31 -12.11 4.40 1.21
CA SER A 31 -13.13 4.00 0.23
C SER A 31 -14.56 4.08 0.76
N TRP A 32 -14.76 3.97 2.08
CA TRP A 32 -16.07 4.12 2.72
C TRP A 32 -16.52 5.58 2.90
N CYS A 33 -15.68 6.58 2.63
CA CYS A 33 -15.98 7.97 3.00
C CYS A 33 -17.33 8.45 2.48
N THR A 34 -17.68 8.20 1.22
CA THR A 34 -18.95 8.64 0.62
C THR A 34 -20.17 7.94 1.21
N GLU A 35 -20.05 6.65 1.56
CA GLU A 35 -21.10 5.90 2.25
C GLU A 35 -21.31 6.41 3.68
N MET A 36 -20.22 6.66 4.41
CA MET A 36 -20.26 7.24 5.76
C MET A 36 -20.88 8.64 5.75
N GLU A 37 -20.50 9.49 4.79
CA GLU A 37 -21.07 10.83 4.61
C GLU A 37 -22.58 10.76 4.30
N ALA A 38 -23.01 9.81 3.46
CA ALA A 38 -24.41 9.59 3.15
C ALA A 38 -25.21 9.10 4.37
N ASP A 39 -24.59 8.35 5.28
CA ASP A 39 -25.15 7.95 6.57
C ASP A 39 -25.14 9.10 7.61
N GLY A 40 -24.70 10.33 7.22
CA GLY A 40 -24.66 11.51 8.08
C GLY A 40 -23.43 11.55 9.01
N ARG A 41 -22.42 10.73 8.79
CA ARG A 41 -21.17 10.84 9.52
C ARG A 41 -20.43 12.10 9.13
N MET A 42 -19.92 12.80 10.14
CA MET A 42 -19.11 14.00 9.99
C MET A 42 -17.75 13.77 10.61
N PHE A 43 -16.74 14.42 10.02
CA PHE A 43 -15.37 14.37 10.48
C PHE A 43 -14.94 15.72 11.02
N TYR A 44 -14.10 15.74 12.05
CA TYR A 44 -13.70 16.94 12.76
C TYR A 44 -12.19 16.97 12.93
N ASN A 45 -11.62 18.18 12.82
CA ASN A 45 -10.22 18.41 13.17
C ASN A 45 -9.99 18.40 14.69
N ALA A 46 -8.75 18.61 15.12
CA ALA A 46 -8.38 18.65 16.54
C ALA A 46 -9.05 19.81 17.31
N SER A 47 -9.49 20.88 16.62
CA SER A 47 -10.21 22.01 17.21
C SER A 47 -11.72 21.75 17.36
N GLY A 48 -12.23 20.64 16.78
CA GLY A 48 -13.64 20.30 16.78
C GLY A 48 -14.44 20.96 15.64
N ASP A 49 -13.77 21.54 14.64
CA ASP A 49 -14.42 22.08 13.46
C ASP A 49 -14.70 20.97 12.46
N PRO A 50 -15.87 20.95 11.78
CA PRO A 50 -16.17 20.00 10.75
C PRO A 50 -15.25 20.22 9.54
N VAL A 51 -14.64 19.14 9.03
CA VAL A 51 -13.67 19.19 7.93
C VAL A 51 -13.95 18.04 6.95
N ASP A 52 -13.73 18.31 5.66
CA ASP A 52 -13.72 17.27 4.63
C ASP A 52 -12.68 16.19 4.94
N ILE A 53 -13.03 14.90 4.76
CA ILE A 53 -12.16 13.79 5.15
C ILE A 53 -10.83 13.78 4.37
N PHE A 54 -10.82 14.19 3.10
CA PHE A 54 -9.57 14.28 2.31
C PHE A 54 -8.66 15.39 2.87
N ALA A 55 -9.22 16.56 3.19
CA ALA A 55 -8.47 17.62 3.83
C ALA A 55 -7.91 17.17 5.18
N LEU A 56 -8.69 16.42 5.96
CA LEU A 56 -8.27 15.90 7.26
C LEU A 56 -7.16 14.83 7.13
N MET A 57 -7.19 13.99 6.10
CA MET A 57 -6.07 13.08 5.79
C MET A 57 -4.81 13.88 5.45
N LYS A 58 -4.95 14.97 4.70
CA LYS A 58 -3.82 15.86 4.38
C LYS A 58 -3.22 16.51 5.63
N GLU A 59 -4.05 17.05 6.51
CA GLU A 59 -3.64 17.61 7.80
C GLU A 59 -2.94 16.56 8.68
N SER A 60 -3.36 15.29 8.59
CA SER A 60 -2.74 14.17 9.29
C SER A 60 -1.38 13.76 8.71
N GLY A 61 -0.90 14.40 7.63
CA GLY A 61 0.40 14.15 7.01
C GLY A 61 0.41 13.07 5.94
N MET A 62 -0.76 12.62 5.50
CA MET A 62 -0.86 11.65 4.42
C MET A 62 -0.51 12.28 3.06
N THR A 63 0.07 11.49 2.19
CA THR A 63 0.55 11.90 0.86
C THR A 63 -0.17 11.18 -0.27
N ALA A 64 -0.88 10.10 0.03
CA ALA A 64 -1.55 9.26 -0.95
C ALA A 64 -2.91 8.76 -0.46
N ILE A 65 -3.83 8.53 -1.39
CA ILE A 65 -5.13 7.92 -1.14
C ILE A 65 -5.26 6.64 -1.99
N ARG A 66 -5.72 5.56 -1.37
CA ARG A 66 -6.12 4.32 -2.02
C ARG A 66 -7.64 4.26 -2.08
N LEU A 67 -8.17 3.88 -3.24
CA LEU A 67 -9.60 3.76 -3.49
C LEU A 67 -9.93 2.39 -4.07
N ARG A 68 -10.76 1.65 -3.36
CA ARG A 68 -11.32 0.37 -3.77
C ARG A 68 -12.28 0.54 -4.95
N VAL A 69 -12.23 -0.38 -5.90
CA VAL A 69 -13.07 -0.39 -7.10
C VAL A 69 -13.83 -1.70 -7.19
N TRP A 70 -15.16 -1.63 -7.18
CA TRP A 70 -16.06 -2.74 -7.45
C TRP A 70 -16.66 -2.65 -8.86
N VAL A 71 -17.19 -3.78 -9.37
CA VAL A 71 -17.73 -3.83 -10.74
C VAL A 71 -19.14 -3.28 -10.78
N ASN A 72 -20.07 -3.89 -10.05
CA ASN A 72 -21.47 -3.45 -10.00
C ASN A 72 -22.11 -3.76 -8.63
N PRO A 73 -21.74 -3.04 -7.56
CA PRO A 73 -22.20 -3.30 -6.20
C PRO A 73 -23.71 -3.12 -6.04
N ALA A 74 -24.34 -2.29 -6.87
CA ALA A 74 -25.80 -2.08 -6.85
C ALA A 74 -26.60 -3.35 -7.12
N ARG A 75 -26.01 -4.36 -7.77
CA ARG A 75 -26.64 -5.67 -8.02
C ARG A 75 -27.03 -6.42 -6.74
N TYR A 76 -26.33 -6.14 -5.64
CA TYR A 76 -26.64 -6.73 -4.33
C TYR A 76 -27.60 -5.87 -3.49
N GLY A 77 -28.01 -4.69 -4.00
CA GLY A 77 -28.87 -3.77 -3.25
C GLY A 77 -28.12 -3.01 -2.15
N TYR A 78 -26.80 -2.97 -2.18
CA TYR A 78 -25.96 -2.33 -1.16
C TYR A 78 -25.57 -0.88 -1.52
N GLY A 79 -26.23 -0.30 -2.53
CA GLY A 79 -25.86 1.01 -3.07
C GLY A 79 -24.81 0.90 -4.18
N ALA A 80 -24.39 2.05 -4.69
CA ALA A 80 -23.40 2.16 -5.77
C ALA A 80 -21.99 2.55 -5.23
N TRP A 81 -21.75 2.33 -3.95
CA TRP A 81 -20.50 2.66 -3.30
C TRP A 81 -19.33 1.87 -3.92
N CYS A 82 -18.24 2.55 -4.18
CA CYS A 82 -17.05 1.99 -4.85
C CYS A 82 -17.28 1.50 -6.29
N ASP A 83 -18.39 1.87 -6.94
CA ASP A 83 -18.52 1.72 -8.39
C ASP A 83 -17.68 2.77 -9.15
N SER A 84 -17.73 2.73 -10.47
CA SER A 84 -16.96 3.64 -11.32
C SER A 84 -17.26 5.12 -11.02
N ALA A 85 -18.53 5.50 -10.83
CA ALA A 85 -18.92 6.89 -10.62
C ALA A 85 -18.46 7.39 -9.24
N ASP A 86 -18.65 6.59 -8.20
CA ASP A 86 -18.23 6.91 -6.84
C ASP A 86 -16.71 6.98 -6.70
N VAL A 87 -15.98 6.07 -7.38
CA VAL A 87 -14.50 6.10 -7.39
C VAL A 87 -13.97 7.34 -8.09
N VAL A 88 -14.53 7.73 -9.25
CA VAL A 88 -14.12 8.96 -9.96
C VAL A 88 -14.41 10.19 -9.10
N HIS A 89 -15.58 10.26 -8.45
CA HIS A 89 -15.93 11.34 -7.52
C HIS A 89 -14.90 11.47 -6.38
N LYS A 90 -14.53 10.37 -5.74
CA LYS A 90 -13.50 10.34 -4.68
C LYS A 90 -12.11 10.70 -5.19
N ALA A 91 -11.76 10.22 -6.41
CA ALA A 91 -10.47 10.53 -7.03
C ALA A 91 -10.32 12.02 -7.35
N ILE A 92 -11.40 12.71 -7.77
CA ILE A 92 -11.40 14.17 -7.98
C ILE A 92 -11.09 14.87 -6.64
N ARG A 93 -11.77 14.50 -5.55
CA ARG A 93 -11.53 15.07 -4.21
C ARG A 93 -10.07 14.84 -3.75
N ALA A 94 -9.52 13.63 -3.97
CA ALA A 94 -8.13 13.33 -3.65
C ALA A 94 -7.16 14.19 -4.48
N HIS A 95 -7.42 14.34 -5.78
CA HIS A 95 -6.60 15.13 -6.69
C HIS A 95 -6.60 16.63 -6.31
N GLU A 96 -7.75 17.19 -5.96
CA GLU A 96 -7.89 18.59 -5.51
C GLU A 96 -7.06 18.88 -4.25
N GLN A 97 -6.85 17.89 -3.39
CA GLN A 97 -5.98 17.98 -2.22
C GLN A 97 -4.50 17.65 -2.53
N GLY A 98 -4.17 17.33 -3.78
CA GLY A 98 -2.80 17.03 -4.21
C GLY A 98 -2.26 15.71 -3.66
N PHE A 99 -3.09 14.68 -3.56
CA PHE A 99 -2.67 13.33 -3.23
C PHE A 99 -2.20 12.54 -4.45
N ASP A 100 -1.20 11.69 -4.25
CA ASP A 100 -0.98 10.56 -5.14
C ASP A 100 -2.16 9.58 -5.01
N LEU A 101 -2.58 8.98 -6.14
CA LEU A 101 -3.72 8.08 -6.18
C LEU A 101 -3.28 6.64 -6.41
N MET A 102 -3.81 5.72 -5.60
CA MET A 102 -3.82 4.28 -5.85
C MET A 102 -5.25 3.82 -6.10
N LEU A 103 -5.46 3.06 -7.17
CA LEU A 103 -6.71 2.33 -7.39
C LEU A 103 -6.53 0.87 -7.00
N ASP A 104 -7.55 0.30 -6.36
CA ASP A 104 -7.60 -1.10 -5.95
C ASP A 104 -8.77 -1.83 -6.60
N PHE A 105 -8.50 -2.48 -7.73
CA PHE A 105 -9.52 -3.24 -8.46
C PHE A 105 -9.78 -4.61 -7.82
N HIS A 106 -10.94 -4.78 -7.21
CA HIS A 106 -11.35 -6.08 -6.65
C HIS A 106 -11.81 -7.08 -7.71
N TYR A 107 -12.23 -6.60 -8.89
CA TYR A 107 -12.88 -7.42 -9.93
C TYR A 107 -14.01 -8.31 -9.40
N SER A 108 -14.75 -7.75 -8.47
CA SER A 108 -15.90 -8.32 -7.80
C SER A 108 -16.94 -7.21 -7.60
N ASP A 109 -18.19 -7.56 -7.36
CA ASP A 109 -19.24 -6.61 -6.97
C ASP A 109 -19.20 -6.26 -5.49
N PHE A 110 -18.24 -6.84 -4.76
CA PHE A 110 -18.11 -6.75 -3.33
C PHE A 110 -16.65 -6.98 -2.90
N PHE A 111 -16.36 -7.05 -1.60
CA PHE A 111 -15.03 -7.35 -1.10
C PHE A 111 -14.48 -8.64 -1.70
N ALA A 112 -13.30 -8.52 -2.30
CA ALA A 112 -12.42 -9.62 -2.58
C ALA A 112 -11.37 -9.69 -1.46
N ASP A 113 -11.05 -10.89 -1.00
CA ASP A 113 -10.02 -11.18 0.00
C ASP A 113 -9.39 -12.55 -0.28
N GLN A 114 -8.45 -12.97 0.55
CA GLN A 114 -7.71 -14.24 0.38
C GLN A 114 -8.60 -15.47 0.18
N GLY A 115 -9.80 -15.48 0.79
CA GLY A 115 -10.76 -16.59 0.73
C GLY A 115 -11.97 -16.30 -0.15
N ARG A 116 -12.11 -15.11 -0.71
CA ARG A 116 -13.31 -14.65 -1.38
C ARG A 116 -12.98 -13.82 -2.60
N GLN A 117 -13.04 -14.43 -3.76
CA GLN A 117 -12.71 -13.84 -5.05
C GLN A 117 -13.86 -14.06 -6.05
N ASN A 118 -15.06 -13.60 -5.65
CA ASN A 118 -16.28 -13.89 -6.41
C ASN A 118 -16.29 -13.19 -7.76
N THR A 119 -16.55 -13.94 -8.82
CA THR A 119 -16.84 -13.36 -10.14
C THR A 119 -18.07 -12.46 -10.05
N PRO A 120 -18.02 -11.21 -10.59
CA PRO A 120 -19.17 -10.33 -10.67
C PRO A 120 -20.39 -11.01 -11.27
N LEU A 121 -21.60 -10.65 -10.79
CA LEU A 121 -22.84 -11.25 -11.26
C LEU A 121 -23.03 -11.10 -12.78
N ASP A 122 -22.64 -9.94 -13.33
CA ASP A 122 -22.74 -9.66 -14.77
C ASP A 122 -21.72 -10.44 -15.62
N TRP A 123 -20.70 -11.04 -14.99
CA TRP A 123 -19.66 -11.83 -15.66
C TRP A 123 -19.81 -13.34 -15.45
N GLN A 124 -20.84 -13.75 -14.71
CA GLN A 124 -21.10 -15.18 -14.49
C GLN A 124 -21.42 -15.90 -15.80
N GLY A 125 -20.80 -17.07 -15.99
CA GLY A 125 -20.94 -17.85 -17.22
C GLY A 125 -20.07 -17.42 -18.38
N TYR A 126 -19.24 -16.38 -18.21
CA TYR A 126 -18.24 -15.99 -19.22
C TYR A 126 -17.18 -17.07 -19.41
N THR A 127 -16.74 -17.24 -20.65
CA THR A 127 -15.52 -18.04 -20.94
C THR A 127 -14.29 -17.33 -20.35
N PRO A 128 -13.15 -18.03 -20.21
CA PRO A 128 -11.89 -17.40 -19.80
C PRO A 128 -11.54 -16.16 -20.63
N GLU A 129 -11.71 -16.21 -21.95
CA GLU A 129 -11.42 -15.10 -22.87
C GLU A 129 -12.38 -13.92 -22.67
N GLN A 130 -13.66 -14.20 -22.40
CA GLN A 130 -14.65 -13.18 -22.08
C GLN A 130 -14.36 -12.49 -20.73
N LEU A 131 -13.85 -13.25 -19.75
CA LEU A 131 -13.42 -12.66 -18.48
C LEU A 131 -12.20 -11.75 -18.67
N ASP A 132 -11.22 -12.13 -19.48
CA ASP A 132 -10.08 -11.29 -19.80
C ASP A 132 -10.52 -9.99 -20.47
N GLN A 133 -11.48 -10.07 -21.39
CA GLN A 133 -12.06 -8.89 -22.05
C GLN A 133 -12.84 -8.01 -21.06
N ALA A 134 -13.61 -8.60 -20.13
CA ALA A 134 -14.37 -7.88 -19.11
C ALA A 134 -13.45 -7.15 -18.12
N ILE A 135 -12.39 -7.82 -17.64
CA ILE A 135 -11.35 -7.23 -16.79
C ILE A 135 -10.70 -6.05 -17.52
N THR A 136 -10.27 -6.26 -18.77
CA THR A 136 -9.65 -5.22 -19.60
C THR A 136 -10.59 -4.03 -19.77
N ALA A 137 -11.86 -4.27 -20.13
CA ALA A 137 -12.84 -3.21 -20.38
C ALA A 137 -13.15 -2.43 -19.11
N HIS A 138 -13.38 -3.10 -17.98
CA HIS A 138 -13.66 -2.48 -16.69
C HIS A 138 -12.49 -1.59 -16.23
N THR A 139 -11.27 -2.12 -16.27
CA THR A 139 -10.07 -1.37 -15.93
C THR A 139 -9.90 -0.14 -16.81
N ARG A 140 -9.97 -0.31 -18.13
CA ARG A 140 -9.81 0.80 -19.08
C ARG A 140 -10.88 1.87 -18.92
N ASN A 141 -12.13 1.51 -18.72
CA ASN A 141 -13.24 2.47 -18.61
C ASN A 141 -13.02 3.42 -17.43
N ILE A 142 -12.63 2.89 -16.27
CA ILE A 142 -12.37 3.71 -15.09
C ILE A 142 -11.11 4.59 -15.28
N LEU A 143 -10.04 4.00 -15.81
CA LEU A 143 -8.81 4.75 -16.08
C LEU A 143 -9.01 5.86 -17.13
N LEU A 144 -9.83 5.63 -18.14
CA LEU A 144 -10.17 6.65 -19.13
C LEU A 144 -11.03 7.76 -18.51
N ALA A 145 -12.01 7.41 -17.65
CA ALA A 145 -12.79 8.41 -16.92
C ALA A 145 -11.90 9.31 -16.03
N LEU A 146 -10.91 8.74 -15.34
CA LEU A 146 -9.92 9.54 -14.61
C LEU A 146 -9.06 10.41 -15.53
N LYS A 147 -8.67 9.87 -16.67
CA LYS A 147 -7.88 10.62 -17.66
C LYS A 147 -8.64 11.81 -18.21
N ASP A 148 -9.95 11.68 -18.43
CA ASP A 148 -10.82 12.77 -18.89
C ASP A 148 -10.92 13.89 -17.83
N GLU A 149 -10.80 13.55 -16.53
CA GLU A 149 -10.70 14.50 -15.41
C GLU A 149 -9.27 15.03 -15.19
N GLY A 150 -8.31 14.65 -16.03
CA GLY A 150 -6.89 15.05 -15.88
C GLY A 150 -6.16 14.34 -14.74
N ILE A 151 -6.70 13.26 -14.19
CA ILE A 151 -6.16 12.52 -13.06
C ILE A 151 -5.34 11.33 -13.56
N THR A 152 -4.12 11.21 -13.10
CA THR A 152 -3.23 10.08 -13.38
C THR A 152 -2.97 9.30 -12.09
N PRO A 153 -3.42 8.05 -11.95
CA PRO A 153 -3.07 7.24 -10.81
C PRO A 153 -1.58 6.90 -10.82
N ARG A 154 -0.93 7.02 -9.68
CA ARG A 154 0.47 6.61 -9.52
C ARG A 154 0.58 5.09 -9.47
N TRP A 155 -0.37 4.44 -8.79
CA TRP A 155 -0.41 2.99 -8.63
C TRP A 155 -1.79 2.44 -8.97
N VAL A 156 -1.79 1.23 -9.52
CA VAL A 156 -3.02 0.47 -9.80
C VAL A 156 -2.83 -0.97 -9.32
N GLN A 157 -3.64 -1.36 -8.37
CA GLN A 157 -3.68 -2.70 -7.83
C GLN A 157 -4.62 -3.55 -8.68
N VAL A 158 -4.10 -4.66 -9.21
CA VAL A 158 -4.83 -5.60 -10.08
C VAL A 158 -5.22 -6.83 -9.25
N GLY A 159 -6.41 -6.79 -8.69
CA GLY A 159 -6.90 -7.73 -7.69
C GLY A 159 -6.51 -7.33 -6.26
N ASN A 160 -7.38 -7.64 -5.30
CA ASN A 160 -7.14 -7.46 -3.87
C ASN A 160 -6.89 -8.81 -3.20
N GLU A 161 -5.79 -8.93 -2.44
CA GLU A 161 -5.40 -10.14 -1.68
C GLU A 161 -5.53 -11.44 -2.48
N THR A 162 -4.90 -11.49 -3.65
CA THR A 162 -5.06 -12.55 -4.64
C THR A 162 -4.26 -13.83 -4.32
N ASN A 163 -4.08 -14.16 -3.05
CA ASN A 163 -3.33 -15.33 -2.57
C ASN A 163 -3.77 -16.65 -3.21
N SER A 164 -5.05 -16.75 -3.58
CA SER A 164 -5.64 -17.93 -4.21
C SER A 164 -6.11 -17.69 -5.64
N GLY A 165 -5.75 -16.55 -6.25
CA GLY A 165 -6.20 -16.11 -7.56
C GLY A 165 -7.30 -15.04 -7.49
N MET A 166 -8.10 -14.88 -8.56
CA MET A 166 -9.17 -13.89 -8.68
C MET A 166 -10.32 -14.42 -9.55
N VAL A 167 -11.50 -13.79 -9.50
CA VAL A 167 -12.71 -14.12 -10.31
C VAL A 167 -12.98 -15.64 -10.35
N PHE A 168 -13.25 -16.21 -9.18
CA PHE A 168 -13.47 -17.66 -9.00
C PHE A 168 -14.70 -18.17 -9.75
N PRO A 169 -14.66 -19.43 -10.26
CA PRO A 169 -13.52 -20.37 -10.16
C PRO A 169 -12.49 -20.20 -11.28
N THR A 170 -12.79 -19.42 -12.33
CA THR A 170 -12.03 -19.42 -13.60
C THR A 170 -10.61 -18.87 -13.48
N GLY A 171 -10.37 -17.92 -12.59
CA GLY A 171 -9.04 -17.34 -12.33
C GLY A 171 -8.43 -17.82 -11.01
N ALA A 172 -8.91 -18.94 -10.46
CA ALA A 172 -8.33 -19.54 -9.26
C ALA A 172 -6.96 -20.17 -9.55
N ILE A 173 -6.07 -20.14 -8.55
CA ILE A 173 -4.83 -20.92 -8.55
C ILE A 173 -5.20 -22.40 -8.40
N ASP A 174 -4.73 -23.25 -9.31
CA ASP A 174 -5.08 -24.68 -9.34
C ASP A 174 -4.11 -25.50 -8.45
N TRP A 175 -4.54 -25.76 -7.25
CA TRP A 175 -3.76 -26.52 -6.27
C TRP A 175 -3.54 -28.00 -6.62
N ASN A 176 -4.21 -28.54 -7.63
CA ASN A 176 -3.97 -29.90 -8.13
C ASN A 176 -2.77 -29.97 -9.08
N LYS A 177 -2.25 -28.81 -9.51
CA LYS A 177 -1.03 -28.67 -10.30
C LYS A 177 0.16 -28.27 -9.43
N SER A 178 1.36 -28.20 -10.00
CA SER A 178 2.58 -27.77 -9.31
C SER A 178 3.32 -26.70 -10.11
N GLY A 179 4.14 -25.91 -9.43
CA GLY A 179 4.96 -24.86 -10.04
C GLY A 179 4.12 -23.86 -10.83
N ALA A 180 4.70 -23.31 -11.88
CA ALA A 180 4.06 -22.31 -12.75
C ALA A 180 2.69 -22.73 -13.29
N ALA A 181 2.51 -24.02 -13.57
CA ALA A 181 1.27 -24.52 -14.16
C ALA A 181 0.03 -24.28 -13.29
N ARG A 182 0.18 -24.14 -11.94
CA ARG A 182 -0.94 -23.82 -11.06
C ARG A 182 -1.44 -22.39 -11.24
N PHE A 183 -0.58 -21.48 -11.71
CA PHE A 183 -0.85 -20.05 -11.83
C PHE A 183 -1.42 -19.64 -13.20
N GLU A 184 -1.40 -20.49 -14.22
CA GLU A 184 -1.76 -20.15 -15.60
C GLU A 184 -3.10 -19.42 -15.73
N ALA A 185 -4.14 -19.91 -15.05
CA ALA A 185 -5.47 -19.32 -15.11
C ALA A 185 -5.51 -17.94 -14.42
N TYR A 186 -4.87 -17.80 -13.29
CA TYR A 186 -4.79 -16.53 -12.57
C TYR A 186 -3.94 -15.50 -13.35
N VAL A 187 -2.76 -15.90 -13.84
CA VAL A 187 -1.86 -15.02 -14.60
C VAL A 187 -2.54 -14.45 -15.85
N ALA A 188 -3.35 -15.22 -16.55
CA ALA A 188 -4.08 -14.71 -17.71
C ALA A 188 -4.99 -13.53 -17.32
N ARG A 189 -5.77 -13.66 -16.24
CA ARG A 189 -6.67 -12.60 -15.71
C ARG A 189 -5.89 -11.42 -15.19
N SER A 190 -4.84 -11.67 -14.41
CA SER A 190 -3.96 -10.62 -13.86
C SER A 190 -3.30 -9.81 -14.98
N ASN A 191 -2.73 -10.49 -15.98
CA ASN A 191 -2.09 -9.81 -17.11
C ASN A 191 -3.08 -9.03 -17.99
N ALA A 192 -4.36 -9.43 -18.06
CA ALA A 192 -5.40 -8.64 -18.74
C ALA A 192 -5.58 -7.28 -18.05
N GLY A 193 -5.61 -7.25 -16.72
CA GLY A 193 -5.63 -6.02 -15.94
C GLY A 193 -4.34 -5.20 -16.09
N TYR A 194 -3.18 -5.84 -15.95
CA TYR A 194 -1.87 -5.20 -16.12
C TYR A 194 -1.77 -4.45 -17.45
N ARG A 195 -2.07 -5.14 -18.56
CA ARG A 195 -2.00 -4.55 -19.90
C ARG A 195 -3.00 -3.43 -20.09
N ALA A 196 -4.20 -3.56 -19.54
CA ALA A 196 -5.21 -2.49 -19.56
C ALA A 196 -4.72 -1.22 -18.87
N VAL A 197 -4.00 -1.33 -17.75
CA VAL A 197 -3.36 -0.20 -17.08
C VAL A 197 -2.29 0.44 -17.96
N LYS A 198 -1.36 -0.38 -18.47
CA LYS A 198 -0.25 0.11 -19.29
C LYS A 198 -0.69 0.74 -20.61
N ASP A 199 -1.80 0.30 -21.18
CA ASP A 199 -2.40 0.90 -22.37
C ASP A 199 -2.90 2.34 -22.14
N VAL A 200 -3.46 2.64 -20.96
CA VAL A 200 -4.03 3.98 -20.67
C VAL A 200 -2.98 4.88 -20.02
N PHE A 201 -2.24 4.33 -19.03
CA PHE A 201 -1.21 5.02 -18.26
C PHE A 201 0.08 4.20 -18.22
N PRO A 202 0.95 4.30 -19.23
CA PRO A 202 2.18 3.49 -19.31
C PRO A 202 3.12 3.67 -18.09
N GLN A 203 3.06 4.82 -17.41
CA GLN A 203 3.91 5.15 -16.26
C GLN A 203 3.29 4.72 -14.92
N ALA A 204 1.99 4.40 -14.86
CA ALA A 204 1.38 3.91 -13.64
C ALA A 204 2.00 2.56 -13.26
N GLN A 205 2.33 2.39 -11.98
CA GLN A 205 2.92 1.15 -11.48
C GLN A 205 1.82 0.18 -11.07
N VAL A 206 1.91 -1.05 -11.57
CA VAL A 206 0.92 -2.10 -11.30
C VAL A 206 1.37 -2.94 -10.11
N ILE A 207 0.45 -3.09 -9.15
CA ILE A 207 0.65 -3.84 -7.91
C ILE A 207 -0.07 -5.18 -8.00
N ILE A 208 0.61 -6.26 -7.63
CA ILE A 208 -0.03 -7.53 -7.27
C ILE A 208 -0.03 -7.64 -5.75
N HIS A 209 -1.21 -7.77 -5.17
CA HIS A 209 -1.47 -7.65 -3.74
C HIS A 209 -1.76 -9.01 -3.08
N LEU A 210 -1.04 -9.28 -2.00
CA LEU A 210 -1.19 -10.48 -1.17
C LEU A 210 -1.59 -10.11 0.26
N GLY A 211 -2.36 -10.97 0.89
CA GLY A 211 -2.83 -10.82 2.26
C GLY A 211 -1.81 -11.20 3.34
N GLY A 212 -0.50 -11.14 3.04
CA GLY A 212 0.56 -11.39 4.01
C GLY A 212 1.94 -11.35 3.38
N ALA A 213 2.90 -10.79 4.10
CA ALA A 213 4.28 -10.63 3.60
C ALA A 213 5.02 -11.97 3.45
N GLU A 214 4.71 -12.94 4.31
CA GLU A 214 5.30 -14.29 4.31
C GLU A 214 4.98 -15.06 3.03
N MET A 215 3.92 -14.68 2.34
CA MET A 215 3.47 -15.36 1.12
C MET A 215 4.33 -15.01 -0.10
N ALA A 216 5.02 -13.87 -0.10
CA ALA A 216 5.71 -13.36 -1.29
C ALA A 216 6.75 -14.35 -1.85
N GLN A 217 7.59 -14.92 -1.00
CA GLN A 217 8.64 -15.85 -1.40
C GLN A 217 8.12 -17.16 -2.00
N TRP A 218 6.91 -17.54 -1.64
CA TRP A 218 6.24 -18.72 -2.17
C TRP A 218 5.45 -18.42 -3.45
N PHE A 219 4.76 -17.26 -3.51
CA PHE A 219 3.84 -16.91 -4.58
C PHE A 219 4.54 -16.44 -5.85
N PHE A 220 5.45 -15.46 -5.73
CA PHE A 220 6.00 -14.78 -6.90
C PHE A 220 6.91 -15.63 -7.79
N PRO A 221 7.69 -16.63 -7.29
CA PRO A 221 8.45 -17.51 -8.19
C PRO A 221 7.59 -18.23 -9.22
N ASP A 222 6.48 -18.83 -8.77
CA ASP A 222 5.57 -19.55 -9.66
C ASP A 222 4.73 -18.59 -10.52
N PHE A 223 4.34 -17.43 -9.98
CA PHE A 223 3.64 -16.38 -10.70
C PHE A 223 4.48 -15.84 -11.88
N GLN A 224 5.75 -15.48 -11.64
CA GLN A 224 6.68 -15.05 -12.68
C GLN A 224 6.99 -16.14 -13.69
N ALA A 225 7.20 -17.38 -13.24
CA ALA A 225 7.45 -18.51 -14.12
C ALA A 225 6.25 -18.84 -15.04
N ALA A 226 5.03 -18.51 -14.61
CA ALA A 226 3.82 -18.58 -15.43
C ALA A 226 3.64 -17.35 -16.36
N GLY A 227 4.55 -16.40 -16.35
CA GLY A 227 4.50 -15.18 -17.17
C GLY A 227 3.68 -14.05 -16.58
N GLY A 228 3.52 -13.99 -15.25
CA GLY A 228 2.84 -12.92 -14.54
C GLY A 228 3.62 -11.60 -14.62
N GLU A 229 2.90 -10.50 -14.89
CA GLU A 229 3.43 -9.14 -15.06
C GLU A 229 3.06 -8.27 -13.86
N PHE A 230 4.03 -7.55 -13.27
CA PHE A 230 3.83 -6.60 -12.16
C PHE A 230 5.03 -5.66 -12.02
N ASP A 231 4.82 -4.52 -11.37
CA ASP A 231 5.88 -3.53 -11.08
C ASP A 231 6.20 -3.47 -9.58
N ILE A 232 5.22 -3.76 -8.71
CA ILE A 232 5.32 -3.67 -7.24
C ILE A 232 4.66 -4.88 -6.60
N ILE A 233 5.24 -5.37 -5.52
CA ILE A 233 4.62 -6.35 -4.63
C ILE A 233 3.84 -5.59 -3.55
N GLY A 234 2.52 -5.75 -3.51
CA GLY A 234 1.66 -5.24 -2.44
C GLY A 234 1.38 -6.31 -1.39
N ILE A 235 1.31 -5.90 -0.14
CA ILE A 235 0.96 -6.80 0.96
C ILE A 235 0.05 -6.11 1.98
N SER A 236 -0.87 -6.88 2.58
CA SER A 236 -1.55 -6.50 3.83
C SER A 236 -0.70 -6.93 5.02
N HIS A 237 -0.58 -6.05 6.01
CA HIS A 237 0.05 -6.39 7.29
C HIS A 237 -0.72 -5.73 8.45
N TYR A 238 -1.36 -6.56 9.25
CA TYR A 238 -2.14 -6.13 10.41
C TYR A 238 -1.49 -6.62 11.70
N PRO A 239 -0.66 -5.79 12.36
CA PRO A 239 -0.05 -6.16 13.63
C PRO A 239 -1.10 -6.32 14.73
N THR A 240 -0.84 -7.21 15.68
CA THR A 240 -1.69 -7.39 16.86
C THR A 240 -0.95 -6.98 18.15
N ALA A 241 -1.72 -6.71 19.20
CA ALA A 241 -1.17 -6.32 20.50
C ALA A 241 -0.22 -7.39 21.08
N GLU A 242 -0.49 -8.66 20.75
CA GLU A 242 0.24 -9.82 21.26
C GLU A 242 1.51 -10.12 20.46
N GLU A 243 1.53 -9.78 19.14
CA GLU A 243 2.59 -10.25 18.25
C GLU A 243 3.45 -9.14 17.62
N TRP A 244 3.03 -7.88 17.64
CA TRP A 244 3.67 -6.81 16.84
C TRP A 244 5.21 -6.73 16.97
N ASN A 245 5.78 -7.08 18.11
CA ASN A 245 7.22 -7.07 18.37
C ASN A 245 7.84 -8.47 18.52
N SER A 246 7.08 -9.51 18.18
CA SER A 246 7.55 -10.90 18.28
C SER A 246 8.69 -11.18 17.29
N THR A 247 9.67 -11.96 17.73
CA THR A 247 10.74 -12.53 16.89
C THR A 247 10.56 -14.01 16.64
N ALA A 248 9.43 -14.58 17.07
CA ALA A 248 9.12 -15.98 16.86
C ALA A 248 8.91 -16.26 15.36
N LEU A 249 9.51 -17.35 14.88
CA LEU A 249 9.31 -17.79 13.51
C LEU A 249 7.81 -18.07 13.27
N GLY A 250 7.26 -17.50 12.21
CA GLY A 250 5.85 -17.68 11.85
C GLY A 250 4.86 -16.75 12.56
N ALA A 251 5.32 -15.79 13.38
CA ALA A 251 4.46 -14.72 13.90
C ALA A 251 4.10 -13.75 12.73
N THR A 252 2.97 -14.00 12.09
CA THR A 252 2.57 -13.28 10.87
C THR A 252 2.07 -11.85 11.13
N HIS A 253 1.71 -11.55 12.39
CA HIS A 253 1.29 -10.21 12.82
C HIS A 253 2.44 -9.40 13.44
N SER A 254 3.68 -9.85 13.26
CA SER A 254 4.88 -9.19 13.78
C SER A 254 5.45 -8.19 12.79
N ASN A 255 5.65 -6.94 13.22
CA ASN A 255 6.37 -5.93 12.44
C ASN A 255 7.82 -6.33 12.17
N VAL A 256 8.43 -7.09 13.09
CA VAL A 256 9.82 -7.60 12.94
C VAL A 256 9.90 -8.55 11.75
N ASN A 257 9.01 -9.55 11.74
CA ASN A 257 8.98 -10.55 10.67
C ASN A 257 8.51 -9.93 9.34
N ALA A 258 7.49 -9.05 9.37
CA ALA A 258 7.03 -8.33 8.18
C ALA A 258 8.18 -7.55 7.52
N ALA A 259 9.00 -6.84 8.32
CA ALA A 259 10.15 -6.10 7.78
C ALA A 259 11.19 -7.02 7.15
N GLN A 260 11.44 -8.17 7.76
CA GLN A 260 12.34 -9.18 7.19
C GLN A 260 11.79 -9.69 5.85
N TRP A 261 10.52 -10.12 5.79
CA TRP A 261 9.90 -10.64 4.56
C TRP A 261 9.81 -9.59 3.46
N VAL A 262 9.54 -8.33 3.80
CA VAL A 262 9.55 -7.20 2.84
C VAL A 262 10.96 -7.01 2.25
N ALA A 263 11.99 -6.98 3.09
CA ALA A 263 13.36 -6.83 2.63
C ALA A 263 13.81 -8.02 1.77
N GLU A 264 13.47 -9.24 2.17
CA GLU A 264 13.74 -10.46 1.41
C GLU A 264 13.03 -10.46 0.05
N ALA A 265 11.74 -10.07 0.00
CA ALA A 265 10.98 -9.99 -1.25
C ALA A 265 11.58 -8.95 -2.19
N ALA A 266 11.89 -7.74 -1.69
CA ALA A 266 12.51 -6.69 -2.49
C ALA A 266 13.86 -7.13 -3.07
N ALA A 267 14.69 -7.78 -2.27
CA ALA A 267 15.99 -8.28 -2.69
C ALA A 267 15.88 -9.44 -3.71
N THR A 268 14.93 -10.35 -3.50
CA THR A 268 14.75 -11.54 -4.35
C THR A 268 14.19 -11.18 -5.72
N PHE A 269 13.17 -10.31 -5.75
CA PHE A 269 12.44 -10.01 -6.99
C PHE A 269 12.91 -8.73 -7.68
N GLY A 270 13.75 -7.90 -7.02
CA GLY A 270 14.32 -6.69 -7.59
C GLY A 270 13.28 -5.57 -7.87
N VAL A 271 12.12 -5.63 -7.23
CA VAL A 271 11.03 -4.64 -7.36
C VAL A 271 10.70 -4.01 -6.01
N PRO A 272 10.08 -2.82 -5.97
CA PRO A 272 9.59 -2.25 -4.73
C PRO A 272 8.52 -3.13 -4.08
N VAL A 273 8.42 -3.04 -2.74
CA VAL A 273 7.35 -3.66 -1.94
C VAL A 273 6.58 -2.56 -1.23
N MET A 274 5.27 -2.72 -1.07
CA MET A 274 4.39 -1.72 -0.45
C MET A 274 3.45 -2.40 0.55
N ILE A 275 3.31 -1.82 1.74
CA ILE A 275 2.23 -2.18 2.66
C ILE A 275 0.95 -1.48 2.17
N CYS A 276 0.14 -2.22 1.41
CA CYS A 276 -1.11 -1.70 0.83
C CYS A 276 -2.24 -1.59 1.86
N GLU A 277 -2.15 -2.36 2.95
CA GLU A 277 -3.10 -2.30 4.04
C GLU A 277 -2.42 -2.51 5.39
N THR A 278 -2.77 -1.67 6.36
CA THR A 278 -2.52 -1.86 7.78
C THR A 278 -3.64 -1.26 8.61
N GLY A 279 -3.68 -1.56 9.88
CA GLY A 279 -4.61 -1.02 10.85
C GLY A 279 -4.34 -1.61 12.22
N PHE A 280 -4.89 -1.01 13.26
CA PHE A 280 -4.74 -1.50 14.63
C PHE A 280 -6.00 -1.24 15.44
N GLN A 281 -6.22 -2.02 16.50
CA GLN A 281 -7.43 -1.96 17.33
C GLN A 281 -7.78 -0.52 17.74
N VAL A 282 -8.93 -0.03 17.29
CA VAL A 282 -9.42 1.33 17.52
C VAL A 282 -9.58 1.66 19.00
N ALA A 283 -9.89 0.65 19.83
CA ALA A 283 -10.01 0.78 21.27
C ALA A 283 -8.69 1.08 22.01
N GLN A 284 -7.53 0.97 21.32
CA GLN A 284 -6.21 1.12 21.91
C GLN A 284 -5.34 2.15 21.15
N PRO A 285 -5.79 3.43 21.02
CA PRO A 285 -5.12 4.40 20.15
C PRO A 285 -3.69 4.73 20.58
N GLY A 286 -3.38 4.67 21.88
CA GLY A 286 -2.03 4.86 22.40
C GLY A 286 -1.08 3.73 22.01
N LEU A 287 -1.54 2.48 22.09
CA LEU A 287 -0.76 1.33 21.61
C LEU A 287 -0.66 1.32 20.08
N ALA A 288 -1.74 1.65 19.38
CA ALA A 288 -1.76 1.83 17.93
C ALA A 288 -0.66 2.79 17.48
N LYS A 289 -0.53 3.96 18.11
CA LYS A 289 0.57 4.89 17.85
C LYS A 289 1.94 4.22 17.96
N THR A 290 2.18 3.46 19.03
CA THR A 290 3.48 2.79 19.26
C THR A 290 3.75 1.76 18.17
N VAL A 291 2.77 0.90 17.88
CA VAL A 291 2.89 -0.22 16.94
C VAL A 291 3.05 0.27 15.49
N ILE A 292 2.26 1.27 15.09
CA ILE A 292 2.35 1.86 13.74
C ILE A 292 3.64 2.69 13.59
N THR A 293 4.11 3.38 14.65
CA THR A 293 5.43 4.04 14.62
C THR A 293 6.55 3.03 14.41
N ASP A 294 6.53 1.89 15.11
CA ASP A 294 7.51 0.82 14.91
C ASP A 294 7.46 0.27 13.48
N LEU A 295 6.25 0.05 12.93
CA LEU A 295 6.08 -0.36 11.53
C LEU A 295 6.71 0.66 10.57
N PHE A 296 6.43 1.96 10.73
CA PHE A 296 7.04 3.02 9.93
C PHE A 296 8.56 3.01 10.00
N ASN A 297 9.12 2.93 11.21
CA ASN A 297 10.57 2.94 11.41
C ASN A 297 11.25 1.76 10.70
N ARG A 298 10.63 0.58 10.73
CA ARG A 298 11.15 -0.61 10.05
C ARG A 298 11.04 -0.50 8.54
N MET A 299 9.88 -0.10 8.03
CA MET A 299 9.63 -0.03 6.59
C MET A 299 10.43 1.09 5.93
N THR A 300 10.57 2.24 6.56
CA THR A 300 11.40 3.35 6.04
C THR A 300 12.91 3.05 6.06
N ALA A 301 13.34 2.08 6.86
CA ALA A 301 14.71 1.58 6.84
C ALA A 301 15.00 0.64 5.65
N ILE A 302 13.99 0.19 4.92
CA ILE A 302 14.12 -0.67 3.74
C ILE A 302 14.01 0.24 2.50
N PRO A 303 15.09 0.46 1.74
CA PRO A 303 15.10 1.42 0.62
C PRO A 303 14.07 1.14 -0.47
N GLN A 304 13.73 -0.13 -0.66
CA GLN A 304 12.76 -0.56 -1.67
C GLN A 304 11.32 -0.63 -1.12
N CYS A 305 11.06 -0.31 0.15
CA CYS A 305 9.70 -0.19 0.64
C CYS A 305 9.10 1.14 0.15
N ALA A 306 8.04 1.05 -0.67
CA ALA A 306 7.47 2.19 -1.37
C ALA A 306 6.43 2.97 -0.55
N GLY A 307 5.92 2.42 0.56
CA GLY A 307 4.95 3.11 1.39
C GLY A 307 4.13 2.21 2.29
N ILE A 308 3.28 2.86 3.09
CA ILE A 308 2.31 2.24 4.00
C ILE A 308 0.97 2.93 3.81
N PHE A 309 -0.10 2.14 3.67
CA PHE A 309 -1.49 2.61 3.61
C PHE A 309 -2.28 2.09 4.81
N TYR A 310 -2.91 3.00 5.55
CA TYR A 310 -3.86 2.64 6.61
C TYR A 310 -5.20 2.33 5.96
N TRP A 311 -5.78 1.15 6.24
CA TRP A 311 -7.07 0.75 5.67
C TRP A 311 -8.21 1.30 6.52
N GLU A 312 -9.09 2.10 5.90
CA GLU A 312 -10.29 2.73 6.46
C GLU A 312 -10.04 3.41 7.83
N PRO A 313 -9.02 4.30 7.93
CA PRO A 313 -8.68 4.94 9.20
C PRO A 313 -9.80 5.76 9.80
N GLN A 314 -10.73 6.29 8.98
CA GLN A 314 -11.83 7.16 9.43
C GLN A 314 -12.92 6.42 10.22
N THR A 315 -12.84 5.10 10.36
CA THR A 315 -13.80 4.32 11.15
C THR A 315 -13.49 4.38 12.64
N ASP A 316 -14.56 4.30 13.44
CA ASP A 316 -14.55 4.42 14.90
C ASP A 316 -14.80 3.08 15.64
N GLY A 317 -14.92 1.98 14.88
CA GLY A 317 -15.26 0.67 15.41
C GLY A 317 -16.75 0.48 15.73
N LEU A 318 -17.58 1.50 15.52
CA LEU A 318 -19.03 1.45 15.77
C LEU A 318 -19.84 1.51 14.48
N TRP A 319 -19.40 2.35 13.53
CA TRP A 319 -20.07 2.42 12.23
C TRP A 319 -19.79 1.17 11.41
N ARG A 320 -20.80 0.73 10.69
CA ARG A 320 -20.69 -0.36 9.73
C ARG A 320 -21.60 -0.12 8.53
N PRO A 321 -21.21 -0.53 7.33
CA PRO A 321 -22.09 -0.54 6.19
C PRO A 321 -23.35 -1.38 6.45
N ALA A 322 -24.49 -0.98 5.87
CA ALA A 322 -25.76 -1.69 6.07
C ALA A 322 -25.69 -3.17 5.69
N TYR A 323 -24.93 -3.50 4.65
CA TYR A 323 -24.75 -4.88 4.20
C TYR A 323 -23.92 -5.77 5.14
N TYR A 324 -23.14 -5.20 6.07
CA TYR A 324 -22.43 -5.98 7.09
C TYR A 324 -23.39 -6.73 7.99
N ALA A 325 -24.56 -6.14 8.28
CA ALA A 325 -25.60 -6.81 9.06
C ALA A 325 -26.13 -8.07 8.37
N HIS A 326 -26.34 -8.02 7.04
CA HIS A 326 -26.79 -9.16 6.25
C HIS A 326 -25.75 -10.29 6.16
N LEU A 327 -24.47 -9.94 6.27
CA LEU A 327 -23.35 -10.89 6.26
C LEU A 327 -23.03 -11.43 7.65
N GLY A 328 -23.67 -10.90 8.70
CA GLY A 328 -23.34 -11.23 10.09
C GLY A 328 -21.97 -10.68 10.54
N TRP A 329 -21.47 -9.64 9.87
CA TRP A 329 -20.21 -9.02 10.21
C TRP A 329 -20.39 -7.90 11.23
N ASN A 330 -19.41 -7.74 12.10
CA ASN A 330 -19.31 -6.60 13.02
C ASN A 330 -18.77 -5.36 12.31
N ALA A 331 -18.85 -4.20 12.98
CA ALA A 331 -18.13 -3.01 12.56
C ALA A 331 -16.62 -3.29 12.47
N TYR A 332 -15.94 -2.62 11.54
CA TYR A 332 -14.48 -2.72 11.44
C TYR A 332 -13.82 -2.06 12.66
N ASP A 333 -13.02 -2.82 13.40
CA ASP A 333 -12.48 -2.46 14.70
C ASP A 333 -11.01 -1.97 14.66
N LYS A 334 -10.45 -1.74 13.48
CA LYS A 334 -9.05 -1.32 13.30
C LYS A 334 -8.92 0.08 12.70
N GLY A 335 -9.94 0.91 12.87
CA GLY A 335 -9.89 2.32 12.49
C GLY A 335 -8.99 3.17 13.39
N ALA A 336 -8.93 4.45 13.10
CA ALA A 336 -8.06 5.41 13.78
C ALA A 336 -8.79 6.69 14.21
N PHE A 337 -10.13 6.64 14.24
CA PHE A 337 -10.97 7.76 14.66
C PHE A 337 -11.74 7.43 15.94
N SER A 338 -12.12 8.48 16.67
CA SER A 338 -13.02 8.38 17.79
C SER A 338 -14.47 8.29 17.33
N ASP A 339 -15.37 7.93 18.24
CA ASP A 339 -16.82 7.95 18.05
C ASP A 339 -17.38 9.35 17.78
N THR A 340 -16.61 10.40 18.08
CA THR A 340 -16.92 11.81 17.77
C THR A 340 -16.41 12.24 16.40
N GLY A 341 -15.83 11.36 15.59
CA GLY A 341 -15.35 11.66 14.24
C GLY A 341 -14.01 12.41 14.18
N GLN A 342 -13.21 12.36 15.25
CA GLN A 342 -11.89 12.98 15.29
C GLN A 342 -10.76 11.96 15.14
N PRO A 343 -9.63 12.31 14.49
CA PRO A 343 -8.45 11.46 14.46
C PRO A 343 -7.93 11.17 15.87
N THR A 344 -7.52 9.94 16.10
CA THR A 344 -6.87 9.52 17.35
C THR A 344 -5.34 9.51 17.22
N ALA A 345 -4.67 9.20 18.32
CA ALA A 345 -3.21 9.06 18.33
C ALA A 345 -2.68 7.99 17.33
N ALA A 346 -3.53 7.09 16.85
CA ALA A 346 -3.16 6.06 15.86
C ALA A 346 -2.67 6.65 14.53
N LEU A 347 -3.11 7.88 14.15
CA LEU A 347 -2.65 8.56 12.93
C LEU A 347 -1.37 9.38 13.13
N ALA A 348 -0.92 9.61 14.37
CA ALA A 348 0.27 10.42 14.62
C ALA A 348 1.53 9.96 13.85
N PRO A 349 1.76 8.64 13.56
CA PRO A 349 2.91 8.20 12.79
C PRO A 349 2.92 8.66 11.33
N PHE A 350 1.77 9.08 10.77
CA PHE A 350 1.66 9.59 9.41
C PHE A 350 2.03 11.08 9.31
N ALA A 351 1.97 11.82 10.40
CA ALA A 351 2.43 13.20 10.42
C ALA A 351 3.92 13.24 10.03
N THR A 352 4.26 14.18 9.13
CA THR A 352 5.67 14.48 8.87
C THR A 352 6.25 15.02 10.17
N PRO A 353 7.33 14.45 10.71
CA PRO A 353 8.03 15.13 11.78
C PRO A 353 8.46 16.50 11.26
N ASP A 354 8.20 17.55 12.00
CA ASP A 354 8.78 18.90 11.78
C ASP A 354 10.31 18.90 12.01
N VAL A 355 10.92 17.75 12.03
CA VAL A 355 12.36 17.56 12.18
C VAL A 355 12.91 17.18 10.80
N PRO A 356 13.92 17.87 10.26
CA PRO A 356 14.62 17.40 9.09
C PRO A 356 14.96 15.94 9.31
N THR A 357 14.54 15.07 8.41
CA THR A 357 14.90 13.65 8.42
C THR A 357 16.41 13.56 8.47
N ALA A 358 16.95 13.36 9.67
CA ALA A 358 18.34 13.01 9.80
C ALA A 358 18.46 11.62 9.19
N ASN A 359 18.98 11.54 7.96
CA ASN A 359 19.33 10.28 7.33
C ASN A 359 20.38 9.61 8.20
N TYR A 360 19.96 8.65 9.03
CA TYR A 360 20.87 7.80 9.75
C TYR A 360 21.24 6.64 8.84
N GLN A 361 22.41 6.73 8.19
CA GLN A 361 23.06 5.53 7.66
C GLN A 361 23.88 4.91 8.79
N LEU A 362 23.44 3.75 9.26
CA LEU A 362 24.19 2.93 10.21
C LEU A 362 25.21 2.12 9.41
N SER A 363 26.49 2.43 9.55
CA SER A 363 27.57 1.58 9.08
C SER A 363 28.37 1.06 10.26
N THR A 364 28.60 -0.24 10.32
CA THR A 364 29.48 -0.86 11.29
C THR A 364 30.88 -1.02 10.70
N VAL A 365 31.82 -0.22 11.18
CA VAL A 365 33.23 -0.42 10.92
C VAL A 365 33.92 -0.61 12.29
N ASN A 366 34.51 -1.77 12.54
CA ASN A 366 35.27 -2.08 13.75
C ASN A 366 34.48 -1.92 15.08
N HIS A 367 33.24 -2.41 15.17
CA HIS A 367 32.38 -2.33 16.36
C HIS A 367 32.05 -0.89 16.85
N GLN A 368 32.26 0.12 16.04
CA GLN A 368 31.79 1.48 16.28
C GLN A 368 30.63 1.80 15.34
N LEU A 369 29.50 2.27 15.90
CA LEU A 369 28.36 2.76 15.11
C LEU A 369 28.68 4.17 14.60
N SER A 370 28.62 4.39 13.30
CA SER A 370 28.74 5.70 12.69
C SER A 370 27.36 6.19 12.23
N ILE A 371 27.06 7.46 12.50
CA ILE A 371 25.77 8.09 12.15
C ILE A 371 26.05 9.27 11.24
N ILE A 372 25.35 9.38 10.12
CA ILE A 372 25.37 10.59 9.29
C ILE A 372 24.12 11.41 9.60
N ARG A 373 24.30 12.63 10.10
CA ARG A 373 23.23 13.59 10.39
C ARG A 373 23.47 14.88 9.61
N CYS A 374 22.50 15.29 8.80
CA CYS A 374 22.63 16.51 7.95
C CYS A 374 23.90 16.53 7.10
N GLY A 375 24.32 15.38 6.54
CA GLY A 375 25.52 15.26 5.72
C GLY A 375 26.86 15.26 6.50
N GLN A 376 26.81 15.28 7.83
CA GLN A 376 27.99 15.18 8.69
C GLN A 376 28.07 13.82 9.38
N LEU A 377 29.28 13.25 9.40
CA LEU A 377 29.57 11.98 10.05
C LEU A 377 29.72 12.18 11.57
N TYR A 378 28.99 11.39 12.33
CA TYR A 378 29.11 11.30 13.78
C TYR A 378 29.44 9.87 14.18
N ILE A 379 30.08 9.69 15.31
CA ILE A 379 30.47 8.41 15.88
C ILE A 379 29.67 8.19 17.15
N LEU A 380 28.86 7.11 17.21
CA LEU A 380 28.19 6.68 18.43
C LEU A 380 29.14 5.76 19.22
N ARG A 381 29.50 6.15 20.44
CA ARG A 381 30.36 5.37 21.33
C ARG A 381 29.78 5.38 22.74
N ASN A 382 29.53 4.20 23.29
CA ASN A 382 28.96 4.02 24.65
C ASN A 382 27.67 4.83 24.91
N GLY A 383 26.80 4.97 23.86
CA GLY A 383 25.55 5.72 23.99
C GLY A 383 25.68 7.23 23.84
N GLU A 384 26.88 7.75 23.57
CA GLU A 384 27.15 9.16 23.34
C GLU A 384 27.54 9.42 21.90
N ILE A 385 27.18 10.62 21.37
CA ILE A 385 27.45 11.02 19.98
C ILE A 385 28.68 11.96 19.96
N TYR A 386 29.61 11.67 19.06
CA TYR A 386 30.81 12.46 18.82
C TYR A 386 30.87 12.90 17.36
N THR A 387 31.47 14.07 17.09
CA THR A 387 31.84 14.46 15.72
C THR A 387 32.92 13.52 15.18
N ALA A 388 33.16 13.53 13.86
CA ALA A 388 34.28 12.79 13.25
C ALA A 388 35.66 13.20 13.78
N GLN A 389 35.74 14.38 14.36
CA GLN A 389 36.96 14.92 15.02
C GLN A 389 37.05 14.56 16.52
N GLY A 390 36.07 13.81 17.06
CA GLY A 390 36.08 13.34 18.43
C GLY A 390 35.51 14.30 19.47
N ALA A 391 34.86 15.39 19.05
CA ALA A 391 34.16 16.29 19.98
C ALA A 391 32.78 15.70 20.29
N ARG A 392 32.38 15.66 21.58
CA ARG A 392 31.07 15.23 22.01
C ARG A 392 30.01 16.22 21.53
N VAL A 393 28.91 15.68 21.02
CA VAL A 393 27.73 16.44 20.60
C VAL A 393 26.70 16.35 21.71
N GLU A 394 26.25 17.49 22.21
CA GLU A 394 25.21 17.57 23.26
C GLU A 394 23.83 17.12 22.75
#